data_9b6770021acc541f1a3f353b0fd0152f
#
_entry.id   9b6770021acc541f1a3f353b0fd0152f
#
_cell.length_a   1.000
_cell.length_b   1.000
_cell.length_c   1.000
_cell.angle_alpha   90.00
_cell.angle_beta   90.00
_cell.angle_gamma   90.00
#
_symmetry.space_group_name_H-M   'P 1'
#
loop_
_entity.id
_entity.type
_entity.pdbx_description
1 polymer ?
#
loop_
_entity_poly.entity_id
_entity_poly.type
_entity_poly.pdbx_seq_one_letter_code
_entity_poly.pdbx_strand_id
1 'polypeptide(L)'
;MCDNNKFYICKHCGNLIGMIHDAGVPMICCGQKMTKLEPGVVEASQEKHLPVVSVDGKTVTVTIGSVEHPMVSEHSILWVYLQTDKGGQRKCLEVGKAPVVTFALADEKPVAVYAYCNLHGLWKTEIEEPKVCDLKPLNMSSHENYVVCKCNNVTYFDILNEIHRHTDINSLLEVFDVVKETTHCSTGCGGCYDKVIAIISESMSNK
;
A
#
# COMPACT_ATOMS: atom_id res chain seq x y z
N MET A 1 18.15 -9.20 3.43
CA MET A 1 16.69 -8.94 3.45
C MET A 1 16.19 -9.31 4.83
N CYS A 2 15.43 -8.42 5.48
CA CYS A 2 14.72 -8.78 6.71
C CYS A 2 13.62 -9.77 6.30
N ASP A 3 13.78 -11.04 6.72
CA ASP A 3 12.84 -12.11 6.38
C ASP A 3 11.43 -11.79 6.91
N ASN A 4 10.44 -12.43 6.31
CA ASN A 4 9.03 -12.30 6.71
C ASN A 4 8.89 -12.32 8.23
N ASN A 5 8.29 -11.26 8.77
CA ASN A 5 8.03 -11.15 10.21
C ASN A 5 7.23 -12.36 10.71
N LYS A 6 7.77 -13.04 11.70
CA LYS A 6 7.13 -14.18 12.32
C LYS A 6 6.68 -13.81 13.74
N PHE A 7 5.40 -14.02 14.01
CA PHE A 7 4.84 -13.82 15.34
C PHE A 7 4.42 -15.16 15.93
N TYR A 8 4.59 -15.31 17.23
CA TYR A 8 4.27 -16.54 17.95
C TYR A 8 3.47 -16.22 19.20
N ILE A 9 2.56 -17.11 19.55
CA ILE A 9 1.75 -17.00 20.78
C ILE A 9 1.90 -18.24 21.64
N CYS A 10 1.99 -18.06 22.94
CA CYS A 10 1.84 -19.11 23.91
C CYS A 10 0.35 -19.32 24.21
N LYS A 11 -0.22 -20.46 23.84
CA LYS A 11 -1.64 -20.76 24.08
C LYS A 11 -2.01 -20.92 25.55
N HIS A 12 -1.01 -21.09 26.45
CA HIS A 12 -1.25 -21.23 27.87
C HIS A 12 -1.33 -19.89 28.61
N CYS A 13 -0.39 -18.99 28.39
CA CYS A 13 -0.33 -17.72 29.12
C CYS A 13 -0.63 -16.47 28.25
N GLY A 14 -0.79 -16.63 26.95
CA GLY A 14 -1.08 -15.52 26.03
C GLY A 14 0.15 -14.67 25.65
N ASN A 15 1.38 -15.01 26.12
CA ASN A 15 2.57 -14.28 25.68
C ASN A 15 2.68 -14.29 24.15
N LEU A 16 2.84 -13.11 23.57
CA LEU A 16 3.01 -12.92 22.13
C LEU A 16 4.39 -12.31 21.87
N ILE A 17 5.13 -12.89 20.92
CA ILE A 17 6.46 -12.45 20.56
C ILE A 17 6.58 -12.22 19.06
N GLY A 18 7.38 -11.23 18.66
CA GLY A 18 7.87 -11.06 17.29
C GLY A 18 9.30 -11.59 17.18
N MET A 19 9.54 -12.43 16.19
CA MET A 19 10.88 -12.99 15.93
C MET A 19 11.70 -11.98 15.11
N ILE A 20 12.81 -11.55 15.66
CA ILE A 20 13.77 -10.66 14.98
C ILE A 20 14.70 -11.49 14.08
N HIS A 21 15.17 -12.62 14.60
CA HIS A 21 16.05 -13.57 13.89
C HIS A 21 15.60 -14.99 14.20
N ASP A 22 15.41 -15.81 13.18
CA ASP A 22 15.00 -17.20 13.31
C ASP A 22 16.19 -18.13 13.04
N ALA A 23 16.73 -18.69 14.12
CA ALA A 23 17.82 -19.69 14.06
C ALA A 23 17.29 -21.12 13.81
N GLY A 24 15.99 -21.30 13.53
CA GLY A 24 15.38 -22.60 13.30
C GLY A 24 15.06 -23.40 14.57
N VAL A 25 15.24 -22.80 15.76
CA VAL A 25 14.96 -23.46 17.03
C VAL A 25 13.57 -23.10 17.54
N PRO A 26 12.75 -24.09 18.01
CA PRO A 26 11.44 -23.80 18.54
C PRO A 26 11.47 -22.88 19.76
N MET A 27 10.60 -21.86 19.78
CA MET A 27 10.39 -21.03 20.96
C MET A 27 9.51 -21.78 21.96
N ILE A 28 9.97 -21.85 23.21
CA ILE A 28 9.28 -22.55 24.32
C ILE A 28 8.78 -21.52 25.33
N CYS A 29 7.49 -21.61 25.71
CA CYS A 29 6.90 -20.85 26.79
C CYS A 29 5.95 -21.74 27.58
N CYS A 30 5.94 -21.62 28.91
CA CYS A 30 5.15 -22.47 29.82
C CYS A 30 5.35 -23.99 29.56
N GLY A 31 6.57 -24.41 29.25
CA GLY A 31 6.91 -25.78 28.95
C GLY A 31 6.40 -26.35 27.62
N GLN A 32 5.82 -25.51 26.77
CA GLN A 32 5.27 -25.92 25.49
C GLN A 32 5.84 -25.08 24.34
N LYS A 33 5.87 -25.66 23.14
CA LYS A 33 6.23 -24.94 21.92
C LYS A 33 5.20 -23.84 21.62
N MET A 34 5.67 -22.62 21.42
CA MET A 34 4.80 -21.52 20.99
C MET A 34 4.24 -21.79 19.59
N THR A 35 3.02 -21.36 19.39
CA THR A 35 2.33 -21.50 18.09
C THR A 35 2.63 -20.29 17.22
N LYS A 36 3.10 -20.52 15.99
CA LYS A 36 3.24 -19.47 14.99
C LYS A 36 1.86 -18.92 14.61
N LEU A 37 1.75 -17.62 14.54
CA LEU A 37 0.55 -16.94 14.04
C LEU A 37 0.62 -16.85 12.51
N GLU A 38 -0.36 -17.42 11.86
CA GLU A 38 -0.53 -17.27 10.40
C GLU A 38 -1.66 -16.26 10.16
N PRO A 39 -1.42 -15.26 9.28
CA PRO A 39 -2.44 -14.25 8.99
C PRO A 39 -3.68 -14.85 8.30
N GLY A 40 -4.86 -14.40 8.70
CA GLY A 40 -6.12 -14.70 7.99
C GLY A 40 -6.62 -16.14 8.07
N VAL A 41 -6.13 -16.94 9.02
CA VAL A 41 -6.56 -18.36 9.18
C VAL A 41 -7.82 -18.53 10.01
N VAL A 42 -8.29 -17.51 10.69
CA VAL A 42 -9.51 -17.56 11.49
C VAL A 42 -10.69 -17.12 10.64
N GLU A 43 -11.79 -17.90 10.68
CA GLU A 43 -13.05 -17.50 10.04
C GLU A 43 -13.63 -16.28 10.77
N ALA A 44 -13.43 -15.10 10.19
CA ALA A 44 -14.00 -13.85 10.64
C ALA A 44 -14.18 -12.92 9.44
N SER A 45 -14.99 -11.89 9.59
CA SER A 45 -15.25 -10.91 8.54
C SER A 45 -13.96 -10.20 8.13
N GLN A 46 -13.49 -10.44 6.91
CA GLN A 46 -12.30 -9.80 6.35
C GLN A 46 -12.48 -8.28 6.28
N GLU A 47 -13.68 -7.82 5.94
CA GLU A 47 -14.03 -6.40 5.84
C GLU A 47 -13.80 -5.61 7.14
N LYS A 48 -13.83 -6.29 8.32
CA LYS A 48 -13.59 -5.67 9.62
C LYS A 48 -12.16 -5.81 10.12
N HIS A 49 -11.37 -6.72 9.57
CA HIS A 49 -10.06 -7.08 10.14
C HIS A 49 -8.87 -6.76 9.25
N LEU A 50 -9.05 -6.75 7.91
CA LEU A 50 -7.95 -6.45 7.01
C LEU A 50 -7.51 -4.99 7.17
N PRO A 51 -6.20 -4.73 7.40
CA PRO A 51 -5.68 -3.37 7.39
C PRO A 51 -5.91 -2.69 6.03
N VAL A 52 -6.52 -1.52 6.04
CA VAL A 52 -6.62 -0.61 4.90
C VAL A 52 -5.50 0.40 5.02
N VAL A 53 -4.64 0.47 4.02
CA VAL A 53 -3.40 1.26 4.06
C VAL A 53 -3.46 2.39 3.05
N SER A 54 -3.15 3.60 3.51
CA SER A 54 -2.94 4.78 2.67
C SER A 54 -1.53 5.30 2.89
N VAL A 55 -0.79 5.50 1.81
CA VAL A 55 0.58 6.05 1.84
C VAL A 55 0.55 7.43 1.18
N ASP A 56 0.92 8.44 1.96
CA ASP A 56 1.05 9.82 1.49
C ASP A 56 2.46 10.33 1.82
N GLY A 57 3.32 10.37 0.81
CA GLY A 57 4.71 10.72 0.95
C GLY A 57 5.43 9.84 1.99
N LYS A 58 5.80 10.45 3.12
CA LYS A 58 6.48 9.77 4.23
C LYS A 58 5.52 9.34 5.35
N THR A 59 4.22 9.39 5.12
CA THR A 59 3.21 9.06 6.12
C THR A 59 2.43 7.84 5.67
N VAL A 60 2.34 6.81 6.52
CA VAL A 60 1.51 5.63 6.30
C VAL A 60 0.38 5.66 7.31
N THR A 61 -0.85 5.81 6.84
CA THR A 61 -2.06 5.74 7.66
C THR A 61 -2.70 4.38 7.49
N VAL A 62 -2.99 3.71 8.60
CA VAL A 62 -3.60 2.39 8.63
C VAL A 62 -4.90 2.46 9.39
N THR A 63 -6.00 2.06 8.74
CA THR A 63 -7.31 1.86 9.35
C THR A 63 -7.61 0.37 9.38
N ILE A 64 -8.10 -0.17 10.49
CA ILE A 64 -8.43 -1.59 10.54
C ILE A 64 -9.88 -1.80 10.14
N GLY A 65 -10.02 -2.50 9.01
CA GLY A 65 -11.29 -2.79 8.35
C GLY A 65 -11.75 -1.68 7.41
N SER A 66 -12.38 -2.05 6.31
CA SER A 66 -13.19 -1.13 5.48
C SER A 66 -14.52 -0.79 6.16
N VAL A 67 -14.99 -1.71 7.03
CA VAL A 67 -16.01 -1.47 8.06
C VAL A 67 -15.29 -1.43 9.40
N GLU A 68 -15.53 -0.39 10.17
CA GLU A 68 -14.81 -0.12 11.43
C GLU A 68 -14.84 -1.34 12.38
N HIS A 69 -13.64 -1.77 12.83
CA HIS A 69 -13.50 -2.85 13.78
C HIS A 69 -13.92 -2.38 15.19
N PRO A 70 -14.66 -3.19 15.96
CA PRO A 70 -14.99 -2.83 17.33
C PRO A 70 -13.72 -2.68 18.17
N MET A 71 -13.75 -1.71 19.09
CA MET A 71 -12.66 -1.41 20.02
C MET A 71 -13.15 -1.41 21.46
N VAL A 72 -13.67 -2.57 21.90
CA VAL A 72 -14.13 -2.81 23.28
C VAL A 72 -13.17 -3.76 24.00
N SER A 73 -13.24 -3.83 25.33
CA SER A 73 -12.32 -4.64 26.15
C SER A 73 -12.28 -6.11 25.75
N GLU A 74 -13.44 -6.66 25.37
CA GLU A 74 -13.60 -8.07 24.98
C GLU A 74 -13.19 -8.34 23.54
N HIS A 75 -13.24 -7.31 22.68
CA HIS A 75 -12.94 -7.43 21.25
C HIS A 75 -12.28 -6.16 20.74
N SER A 76 -10.97 -6.21 20.53
CA SER A 76 -10.19 -5.06 20.06
C SER A 76 -8.95 -5.47 19.27
N ILE A 77 -8.47 -4.55 18.45
CA ILE A 77 -7.13 -4.63 17.86
C ILE A 77 -6.12 -4.16 18.92
N LEU A 78 -5.20 -5.03 19.31
CA LEU A 78 -4.22 -4.71 20.34
C LEU A 78 -3.05 -3.91 19.79
N TRP A 79 -2.60 -4.24 18.58
CA TRP A 79 -1.47 -3.56 17.96
C TRP A 79 -1.51 -3.69 16.44
N VAL A 80 -0.84 -2.74 15.80
CA VAL A 80 -0.52 -2.73 14.37
C VAL A 80 0.99 -2.66 14.20
N TYR A 81 1.51 -3.44 13.25
CA TYR A 81 2.92 -3.46 12.90
C TYR A 81 3.07 -3.15 11.41
N LEU A 82 3.81 -2.10 11.10
CA LEU A 82 4.25 -1.76 9.75
C LEU A 82 5.59 -2.43 9.48
N GLN A 83 5.66 -3.30 8.49
CA GLN A 83 6.90 -3.86 7.96
C GLN A 83 7.43 -2.93 6.88
N THR A 84 8.73 -2.66 6.93
CA THR A 84 9.45 -1.92 5.90
C THR A 84 10.58 -2.78 5.32
N ASP A 85 11.22 -2.32 4.26
CA ASP A 85 12.39 -2.94 3.65
C ASP A 85 13.63 -2.95 4.57
N LYS A 86 13.65 -2.08 5.59
CA LYS A 86 14.77 -1.94 6.55
C LYS A 86 14.43 -2.42 7.96
N GLY A 87 13.20 -2.83 8.22
CA GLY A 87 12.77 -3.26 9.55
C GLY A 87 11.29 -3.12 9.77
N GLY A 88 10.88 -2.42 10.82
CA GLY A 88 9.47 -2.14 11.06
C GLY A 88 9.18 -1.36 12.34
N GLN A 89 7.93 -0.92 12.43
CA GLN A 89 7.42 -0.10 13.52
C GLN A 89 6.16 -0.74 14.09
N ARG A 90 5.98 -0.72 15.40
CA ARG A 90 4.78 -1.20 16.07
C ARG A 90 4.11 -0.09 16.86
N LYS A 91 2.78 0.01 16.74
CA LYS A 91 1.94 0.85 17.60
C LYS A 91 0.84 0.02 18.24
N CYS A 92 0.57 0.29 19.53
CA CYS A 92 -0.57 -0.27 20.25
C CYS A 92 -1.78 0.63 20.04
N LEU A 93 -2.97 0.02 20.03
CA LEU A 93 -4.24 0.74 19.99
C LEU A 93 -4.90 0.71 21.37
N GLU A 94 -5.75 1.69 21.60
CA GLU A 94 -6.47 1.83 22.86
C GLU A 94 -7.95 1.49 22.68
N VAL A 95 -8.50 0.74 23.61
CA VAL A 95 -9.94 0.46 23.69
C VAL A 95 -10.72 1.77 23.77
N GLY A 96 -11.84 1.84 23.05
CA GLY A 96 -12.68 3.03 22.97
C GLY A 96 -12.22 4.13 22.01
N LYS A 97 -11.07 3.94 21.33
CA LYS A 97 -10.62 4.83 20.25
C LYS A 97 -10.78 4.16 18.90
N ALA A 98 -10.89 4.98 17.84
CA ALA A 98 -10.95 4.46 16.49
C ALA A 98 -9.71 3.59 16.16
N PRO A 99 -9.86 2.47 15.42
CA PRO A 99 -8.78 1.55 15.08
C PRO A 99 -7.91 2.10 13.95
N VAL A 100 -7.32 3.28 14.18
CA VAL A 100 -6.49 4.01 13.20
C VAL A 100 -5.14 4.33 13.80
N VAL A 101 -4.08 4.10 13.05
CA VAL A 101 -2.71 4.49 13.41
C VAL A 101 -1.98 5.10 12.23
N THR A 102 -1.01 5.97 12.53
CA THR A 102 -0.16 6.61 11.52
C THR A 102 1.30 6.33 11.83
N PHE A 103 2.07 5.95 10.80
CA PHE A 103 3.51 5.74 10.89
C PHE A 103 4.25 6.76 10.03
N ALA A 104 5.44 7.17 10.48
CA ALA A 104 6.32 8.02 9.71
C ALA A 104 7.45 7.18 9.12
N LEU A 105 7.72 7.36 7.83
CA LEU A 105 8.84 6.75 7.12
C LEU A 105 10.01 7.73 7.08
N ALA A 106 11.21 7.27 7.39
CA ALA A 106 12.44 8.05 7.17
C ALA A 106 12.92 7.87 5.71
N ASP A 107 13.80 6.90 5.49
CA ASP A 107 14.36 6.54 4.18
C ASP A 107 14.09 5.04 3.88
N GLU A 108 12.97 4.54 4.34
CA GLU A 108 12.51 3.16 4.23
C GLU A 108 11.20 3.07 3.42
N LYS A 109 10.96 1.90 2.81
CA LYS A 109 9.75 1.64 2.04
C LYS A 109 8.80 0.74 2.82
N PRO A 110 7.51 1.05 2.88
CA PRO A 110 6.52 0.18 3.50
C PRO A 110 6.30 -1.06 2.63
N VAL A 111 6.26 -2.25 3.26
CA VAL A 111 6.14 -3.55 2.57
C VAL A 111 4.82 -4.23 2.90
N ALA A 112 4.46 -4.28 4.19
CA ALA A 112 3.24 -4.91 4.65
C ALA A 112 2.78 -4.32 5.99
N VAL A 113 1.50 -4.47 6.27
CA VAL A 113 0.92 -4.14 7.58
C VAL A 113 0.32 -5.38 8.21
N TYR A 114 0.61 -5.59 9.47
CA TYR A 114 -0.01 -6.62 10.31
C TYR A 114 -0.87 -5.97 11.38
N ALA A 115 -2.02 -6.56 11.67
CA ALA A 115 -2.88 -6.19 12.79
C ALA A 115 -3.23 -7.43 13.62
N TYR A 116 -3.27 -7.29 14.94
CA TYR A 116 -3.62 -8.40 15.82
C TYR A 116 -4.89 -8.09 16.61
N CYS A 117 -5.93 -8.89 16.35
CA CYS A 117 -7.17 -8.90 17.08
C CYS A 117 -7.09 -9.93 18.23
N ASN A 118 -7.50 -9.57 19.46
CA ASN A 118 -7.47 -10.46 20.61
C ASN A 118 -8.34 -11.72 20.45
N LEU A 119 -9.41 -11.67 19.64
CA LEU A 119 -10.30 -12.80 19.35
C LEU A 119 -9.95 -13.53 18.05
N HIS A 120 -9.60 -12.80 16.99
CA HIS A 120 -9.49 -13.33 15.63
C HIS A 120 -8.05 -13.41 15.12
N GLY A 121 -7.06 -13.21 16.00
CA GLY A 121 -5.65 -13.44 15.70
C GLY A 121 -5.04 -12.42 14.74
N LEU A 122 -4.11 -12.88 13.89
CA LEU A 122 -3.27 -12.03 13.06
C LEU A 122 -3.88 -11.83 11.66
N TRP A 123 -3.83 -10.60 11.18
CA TRP A 123 -4.26 -10.19 9.84
C TRP A 123 -3.13 -9.47 9.14
N LYS A 124 -3.07 -9.56 7.81
CA LYS A 124 -2.00 -8.96 7.00
C LYS A 124 -2.57 -8.34 5.74
N THR A 125 -2.06 -7.17 5.38
CA THR A 125 -2.21 -6.57 4.06
C THR A 125 -0.82 -6.28 3.50
N GLU A 126 -0.54 -6.75 2.30
CA GLU A 126 0.68 -6.39 1.58
C GLU A 126 0.48 -5.02 0.95
N ILE A 127 1.51 -4.20 1.06
CA ILE A 127 1.55 -2.91 0.38
C ILE A 127 2.24 -3.19 -0.95
N GLU A 128 1.44 -3.28 -2.01
CA GLU A 128 2.01 -3.34 -3.34
C GLU A 128 2.79 -2.04 -3.57
N GLU A 129 4.06 -2.13 -3.93
CA GLU A 129 4.73 -0.97 -4.52
C GLU A 129 3.85 -0.50 -5.67
N PRO A 130 3.59 0.82 -5.82
CA PRO A 130 2.93 1.30 -7.03
C PRO A 130 3.67 0.65 -8.19
N LYS A 131 2.95 -0.15 -8.98
CA LYS A 131 3.56 -0.85 -10.13
C LYS A 131 4.19 0.25 -10.95
N VAL A 132 5.49 0.45 -10.74
CA VAL A 132 6.27 1.38 -11.56
C VAL A 132 6.08 0.83 -12.96
N CYS A 133 5.29 1.54 -13.74
CA CYS A 133 5.17 1.23 -15.15
C CYS A 133 6.60 1.25 -15.64
N ASP A 134 7.16 0.09 -16.03
CA ASP A 134 8.54 -0.02 -16.49
C ASP A 134 8.81 1.12 -17.46
N LEU A 135 9.57 2.10 -16.94
CA LEU A 135 10.00 3.24 -17.72
C LEU A 135 11.05 2.73 -18.70
N LYS A 136 10.61 2.14 -19.82
CA LYS A 136 11.50 2.14 -20.98
C LYS A 136 11.79 3.60 -21.27
N PRO A 137 13.06 4.00 -21.36
CA PRO A 137 13.41 5.37 -21.73
C PRO A 137 12.63 5.73 -23.00
N LEU A 138 11.98 6.87 -22.97
CA LEU A 138 11.28 7.44 -24.14
C LEU A 138 12.31 7.54 -25.27
N ASN A 139 12.27 6.59 -26.20
CA ASN A 139 13.01 6.73 -27.45
C ASN A 139 12.15 7.63 -28.34
N MET A 140 12.44 8.92 -28.29
CA MET A 140 11.67 10.00 -28.91
C MET A 140 11.65 9.98 -30.45
N SER A 141 12.11 8.90 -31.08
CA SER A 141 12.20 8.80 -32.55
C SER A 141 11.22 7.83 -33.19
N SER A 142 10.33 7.14 -32.46
CA SER A 142 9.35 6.24 -33.04
C SER A 142 7.92 6.76 -32.84
N HIS A 143 7.25 7.06 -33.94
CA HIS A 143 5.83 7.40 -33.99
C HIS A 143 4.93 6.17 -33.78
N GLU A 144 5.39 5.18 -32.99
CA GLU A 144 4.62 3.99 -32.68
C GLU A 144 3.72 4.24 -31.47
N ASN A 145 2.47 3.81 -31.59
CA ASN A 145 1.53 3.87 -30.47
C ASN A 145 1.91 2.87 -29.39
N TYR A 146 2.02 3.29 -28.13
CA TYR A 146 2.36 2.45 -26.99
C TYR A 146 1.50 2.77 -25.79
N VAL A 147 1.34 1.82 -24.87
CA VAL A 147 0.55 1.99 -23.63
C VAL A 147 1.32 2.86 -22.64
N VAL A 148 0.77 4.03 -22.32
CA VAL A 148 1.31 4.98 -21.33
C VAL A 148 0.77 4.66 -19.93
N CYS A 149 -0.54 4.48 -19.80
CA CYS A 149 -1.19 4.10 -18.56
C CYS A 149 -1.66 2.65 -18.61
N LYS A 150 -0.92 1.74 -17.95
CA LYS A 150 -1.27 0.31 -17.92
C LYS A 150 -2.52 0.02 -17.08
N CYS A 151 -2.81 0.81 -16.05
CA CYS A 151 -3.97 0.60 -15.18
C CYS A 151 -5.29 0.78 -15.93
N ASN A 152 -5.35 1.79 -16.82
CA ASN A 152 -6.53 2.14 -17.58
C ASN A 152 -6.36 1.90 -19.09
N ASN A 153 -5.28 1.22 -19.48
CA ASN A 153 -4.94 0.87 -20.86
C ASN A 153 -4.93 2.08 -21.83
N VAL A 154 -4.46 3.24 -21.35
CA VAL A 154 -4.40 4.49 -22.13
C VAL A 154 -3.11 4.52 -22.94
N THR A 155 -3.23 4.75 -24.22
CA THR A 155 -2.10 4.79 -25.15
C THR A 155 -1.57 6.21 -25.39
N TYR A 156 -0.40 6.31 -26.01
CA TYR A 156 0.19 7.59 -26.42
C TYR A 156 -0.75 8.38 -27.34
N PHE A 157 -1.40 7.71 -28.31
CA PHE A 157 -2.32 8.36 -29.23
C PHE A 157 -3.62 8.82 -28.57
N ASP A 158 -4.10 8.12 -27.53
CA ASP A 158 -5.28 8.58 -26.77
C ASP A 158 -4.99 9.93 -26.11
N ILE A 159 -3.79 10.08 -25.52
CA ILE A 159 -3.35 11.33 -24.91
C ILE A 159 -3.19 12.44 -25.95
N LEU A 160 -2.52 12.16 -27.07
CA LEU A 160 -2.34 13.14 -28.15
C LEU A 160 -3.67 13.61 -28.74
N ASN A 161 -4.62 12.70 -28.94
CA ASN A 161 -5.92 13.03 -29.48
C ASN A 161 -6.66 14.01 -28.55
N GLU A 162 -6.57 13.84 -27.25
CA GLU A 162 -7.17 14.76 -26.29
C GLU A 162 -6.46 16.12 -26.29
N ILE A 163 -5.12 16.14 -26.34
CA ILE A 163 -4.37 17.40 -26.43
C ILE A 163 -4.79 18.19 -27.69
N HIS A 164 -4.97 17.51 -28.83
CA HIS A 164 -5.37 18.16 -30.09
C HIS A 164 -6.83 18.64 -30.09
N ARG A 165 -7.71 18.06 -29.27
CA ARG A 165 -9.08 18.53 -29.13
C ARG A 165 -9.19 19.83 -28.31
N HIS A 166 -8.20 20.10 -27.45
CA HIS A 166 -8.18 21.21 -26.52
C HIS A 166 -7.04 22.20 -26.82
N THR A 167 -6.99 22.69 -28.06
CA THR A 167 -5.92 23.58 -28.54
C THR A 167 -5.95 24.98 -27.92
N ASP A 168 -7.04 25.35 -27.28
CA ASP A 168 -7.24 26.67 -26.69
C ASP A 168 -6.66 26.81 -25.27
N ILE A 169 -6.21 25.69 -24.67
CA ILE A 169 -5.64 25.67 -23.32
C ILE A 169 -4.11 25.86 -23.43
N ASN A 170 -3.62 26.89 -22.71
CA ASN A 170 -2.19 27.26 -22.72
C ASN A 170 -1.44 26.85 -21.45
N SER A 171 -2.16 26.29 -20.47
CA SER A 171 -1.56 25.81 -19.21
C SER A 171 -1.36 24.31 -19.24
N LEU A 172 -0.13 23.85 -18.98
CA LEU A 172 0.23 22.43 -18.96
C LEU A 172 -0.62 21.63 -17.94
N LEU A 173 -0.88 22.21 -16.78
CA LEU A 173 -1.67 21.57 -15.73
C LEU A 173 -3.14 21.46 -16.13
N GLU A 174 -3.72 22.47 -16.77
CA GLU A 174 -5.10 22.43 -17.26
C GLU A 174 -5.28 21.38 -18.35
N VAL A 175 -4.30 21.28 -19.29
CA VAL A 175 -4.31 20.21 -20.30
C VAL A 175 -4.20 18.84 -19.65
N PHE A 176 -3.36 18.71 -18.63
CA PHE A 176 -3.23 17.45 -17.87
C PHE A 176 -4.55 17.05 -17.20
N ASP A 177 -5.25 17.99 -16.56
CA ASP A 177 -6.53 17.72 -15.90
C ASP A 177 -7.58 17.26 -16.90
N VAL A 178 -7.69 17.90 -18.06
CA VAL A 178 -8.60 17.47 -19.15
C VAL A 178 -8.25 16.06 -19.66
N VAL A 179 -6.97 15.81 -19.96
CA VAL A 179 -6.51 14.49 -20.42
C VAL A 179 -6.78 13.42 -19.36
N LYS A 180 -6.59 13.73 -18.09
CA LYS A 180 -6.86 12.83 -16.97
C LYS A 180 -8.35 12.53 -16.83
N GLU A 181 -9.23 13.53 -16.93
CA GLU A 181 -10.69 13.36 -16.84
C GLU A 181 -11.22 12.48 -17.97
N THR A 182 -10.74 12.69 -19.20
CA THR A 182 -11.25 12.01 -20.39
C THR A 182 -10.70 10.59 -20.53
N THR A 183 -9.40 10.42 -20.33
CA THR A 183 -8.72 9.14 -20.53
C THR A 183 -8.61 8.29 -19.26
N HIS A 184 -8.90 8.87 -18.11
CA HIS A 184 -8.68 8.28 -16.78
C HIS A 184 -7.21 7.90 -16.50
N CYS A 185 -6.24 8.44 -17.27
CA CYS A 185 -4.83 8.24 -16.96
C CYS A 185 -4.50 8.87 -15.61
N SER A 186 -3.52 8.31 -14.91
CA SER A 186 -3.07 8.76 -13.57
C SER A 186 -4.15 8.75 -12.46
N THR A 187 -5.32 8.16 -12.69
CA THR A 187 -6.37 8.03 -11.66
C THR A 187 -6.23 6.76 -10.81
N GLY A 188 -5.45 5.78 -11.27
CA GLY A 188 -5.15 4.53 -10.56
C GLY A 188 -3.87 4.65 -9.71
N CYS A 189 -2.80 3.97 -10.13
CA CYS A 189 -1.54 3.94 -9.39
C CYS A 189 -0.71 5.26 -9.45
N GLY A 190 -1.10 6.23 -10.28
CA GLY A 190 -0.37 7.48 -10.49
C GLY A 190 0.98 7.36 -11.23
N GLY A 191 1.48 6.15 -11.48
CA GLY A 191 2.82 5.91 -12.03
C GLY A 191 3.05 6.36 -13.48
N CYS A 192 2.00 6.79 -14.18
CA CYS A 192 2.12 7.37 -15.51
C CYS A 192 2.12 8.91 -15.52
N TYR A 193 2.02 9.56 -14.35
CA TYR A 193 1.93 11.03 -14.25
C TYR A 193 3.06 11.74 -15.01
N ASP A 194 4.32 11.44 -14.70
CA ASP A 194 5.48 12.09 -15.32
C ASP A 194 5.53 11.88 -16.83
N LYS A 195 5.10 10.70 -17.31
CA LYS A 195 5.03 10.43 -18.74
C LYS A 195 3.96 11.26 -19.44
N VAL A 196 2.79 11.36 -18.83
CA VAL A 196 1.69 12.16 -19.38
C VAL A 196 2.10 13.63 -19.45
N ILE A 197 2.70 14.16 -18.39
CA ILE A 197 3.23 15.53 -18.33
C ILE A 197 4.29 15.75 -19.42
N ALA A 198 5.21 14.80 -19.62
CA ALA A 198 6.25 14.90 -20.65
C ALA A 198 5.64 14.97 -22.08
N ILE A 199 4.64 14.12 -22.38
CA ILE A 199 3.94 14.11 -23.67
C ILE A 199 3.22 15.44 -23.90
N ILE A 200 2.52 15.96 -22.89
CA ILE A 200 1.82 17.25 -22.98
C ILE A 200 2.83 18.38 -23.22
N SER A 201 3.91 18.43 -22.43
CA SER A 201 4.94 19.47 -22.54
C SER A 201 5.58 19.48 -23.93
N GLU A 202 5.93 18.31 -24.47
CA GLU A 202 6.48 18.16 -25.82
C GLU A 202 5.48 18.62 -26.90
N SER A 203 4.23 18.21 -26.80
CA SER A 203 3.17 18.60 -27.74
C SER A 203 2.91 20.11 -27.72
N MET A 204 3.01 20.75 -26.56
CA MET A 204 2.85 22.21 -26.40
C MET A 204 4.07 23.01 -26.92
N SER A 205 5.27 22.42 -26.85
CA SER A 205 6.51 23.08 -27.29
C SER A 205 6.67 23.06 -28.83
N ASN A 206 5.95 22.17 -29.49
CA ASN A 206 5.99 22.00 -30.96
C ASN A 206 4.85 22.78 -31.67
N LYS A 207 4.11 23.64 -30.95
CA LYS A 207 3.16 24.62 -31.50
C LYS A 207 3.86 25.96 -31.72
#